data_481469ea954b3e19daf09d87fa4b6686
#
_entry.id   481469ea954b3e19daf09d87fa4b6686
#
_cell.length_a   1.000
_cell.length_b   1.000
_cell.length_c   1.000
_cell.angle_alpha   90.00
_cell.angle_beta   90.00
_cell.angle_gamma   90.00
#
_symmetry.space_group_name_H-M   'P 1'
#
loop_
_entity.id
_entity.type
_entity.pdbx_description
1 polymer ?
#
loop_
_entity_poly.entity_id
_entity_poly.type
_entity_poly.pdbx_seq_one_letter_code
_entity_poly.pdbx_strand_id
1 'polypeptide(L)'
;MASYTLVTDGQLGAFAAAARKAGFQASDFELQEEVFDPQTAEVEARKGDLGVRRPRTDAVAVYPLGDGSDWVASFAADLASGRFGGRSRC
;
A
#
# COMPACT_ATOMS: atom_id res chain seq x y z
N MET A 1 5.92 14.33 9.79
CA MET A 1 4.65 13.85 9.22
C MET A 1 4.88 13.46 7.76
N ALA A 2 4.56 12.25 7.41
CA ALA A 2 4.73 11.81 6.03
C ALA A 2 3.64 12.41 5.16
N SER A 3 4.02 12.89 3.99
CA SER A 3 3.06 13.35 3.01
C SER A 3 3.28 12.60 1.70
N TYR A 4 2.19 12.31 1.03
CA TYR A 4 2.22 11.54 -0.21
C TYR A 4 1.72 12.41 -1.36
N THR A 5 2.25 12.16 -2.55
CA THR A 5 1.84 12.88 -3.74
C THR A 5 0.62 12.24 -4.39
N LEU A 6 0.61 10.92 -4.50
CA LEU A 6 -0.43 10.18 -5.20
C LEU A 6 -1.41 9.50 -4.25
N VAL A 7 -0.97 9.15 -3.04
CA VAL A 7 -1.81 8.49 -2.05
C VAL A 7 -2.61 9.56 -1.31
N THR A 8 -3.93 9.41 -1.28
CA THR A 8 -4.81 10.38 -0.64
C THR A 8 -5.08 10.02 0.81
N ASP A 9 -5.57 10.99 1.59
CA ASP A 9 -5.96 10.73 2.98
C ASP A 9 -7.09 9.70 3.06
N GLY A 10 -8.00 9.72 2.10
CA GLY A 10 -9.07 8.72 2.04
C GLY A 10 -8.51 7.32 1.83
N GLN A 11 -7.50 7.20 0.99
CA GLN A 11 -6.84 5.91 0.76
C GLN A 11 -6.10 5.44 2.01
N LEU A 12 -5.45 6.35 2.72
CA LEU A 12 -4.77 5.99 3.97
C LEU A 12 -5.77 5.51 5.02
N GLY A 13 -6.92 6.15 5.12
CA GLY A 13 -7.98 5.71 6.02
C GLY A 13 -8.50 4.33 5.64
N ALA A 14 -8.71 4.08 4.35
CA ALA A 14 -9.17 2.78 3.87
C ALA A 14 -8.11 1.70 4.11
N PHE A 15 -6.83 2.03 3.93
CA PHE A 15 -5.72 1.14 4.22
C PHE A 15 -5.71 0.74 5.69
N ALA A 16 -5.85 1.72 6.60
CA ALA A 16 -5.88 1.45 8.04
C ALA A 16 -7.07 0.56 8.41
N ALA A 17 -8.24 0.81 7.81
CA ALA A 17 -9.42 0.00 8.08
C ALA A 17 -9.23 -1.43 7.58
N ALA A 18 -8.64 -1.61 6.40
CA ALA A 18 -8.37 -2.93 5.86
C ALA A 18 -7.39 -3.70 6.75
N ALA A 19 -6.35 -3.02 7.24
CA ALA A 19 -5.39 -3.65 8.14
C ALA A 19 -6.07 -4.13 9.42
N ARG A 20 -6.88 -3.27 10.05
CA ARG A 20 -7.57 -3.64 11.28
C ARG A 20 -8.54 -4.78 11.07
N LYS A 21 -9.25 -4.78 9.94
CA LYS A 21 -10.21 -5.84 9.63
C LYS A 21 -9.51 -7.19 9.53
N ALA A 22 -8.28 -7.21 9.07
CA ALA A 22 -7.50 -8.43 8.92
C ALA A 22 -6.74 -8.82 10.20
N GLY A 23 -6.85 -8.03 11.25
CA GLY A 23 -6.18 -8.32 12.53
C GLY A 23 -4.83 -7.65 12.69
N PHE A 24 -4.54 -6.66 11.87
CA PHE A 24 -3.29 -5.89 11.94
C PHE A 24 -3.56 -4.47 12.41
N GLN A 25 -2.50 -3.71 12.61
CA GLN A 25 -2.56 -2.27 12.82
C GLN A 25 -1.89 -1.57 11.64
N ALA A 26 -2.32 -0.36 11.33
CA ALA A 26 -1.69 0.40 10.25
C ALA A 26 -0.19 0.59 10.53
N SER A 27 0.19 0.74 11.79
CA SER A 27 1.59 0.92 12.18
C SER A 27 2.44 -0.34 11.99
N ASP A 28 1.83 -1.48 11.70
CA ASP A 28 2.57 -2.69 11.38
C ASP A 28 3.24 -2.63 10.01
N PHE A 29 2.91 -1.63 9.20
CA PHE A 29 3.38 -1.52 7.83
C PHE A 29 4.10 -0.20 7.61
N GLU A 30 5.09 -0.23 6.71
CA GLU A 30 5.77 0.95 6.21
C GLU A 30 5.35 1.17 4.76
N LEU A 31 5.02 2.41 4.44
CA LEU A 31 4.62 2.79 3.09
C LEU A 31 5.69 3.66 2.48
N GLN A 32 6.04 3.37 1.23
CA GLN A 32 7.01 4.16 0.48
C GLN A 32 6.45 4.41 -0.90
N GLU A 33 6.24 5.68 -1.23
CA GLU A 33 5.70 6.08 -2.51
C GLU A 33 6.83 6.47 -3.45
N GLU A 34 6.78 5.96 -4.67
CA GLU A 34 7.68 6.36 -5.75
C GLU A 34 6.86 7.00 -6.85
N VAL A 35 7.14 8.28 -7.14
CA VAL A 35 6.41 9.03 -8.15
C VAL A 35 7.24 9.03 -9.43
N PHE A 36 6.62 8.61 -10.54
CA PHE A 36 7.31 8.57 -11.81
C PHE A 36 7.44 9.95 -12.42
N ASP A 37 8.53 10.17 -13.14
CA ASP A 37 8.72 11.38 -13.91
C ASP A 37 7.69 11.42 -15.04
N PRO A 38 6.84 12.46 -15.14
CA PRO A 38 5.83 12.52 -16.20
C PRO A 38 6.42 12.48 -17.60
N GLN A 39 7.67 12.95 -17.77
CA GLN A 39 8.30 12.97 -19.09
C GLN A 39 8.77 11.61 -19.53
N THR A 40 9.02 10.69 -18.59
CA THR A 40 9.51 9.36 -18.91
C THR A 40 8.47 8.27 -18.73
N ALA A 41 7.35 8.59 -18.08
CA ALA A 41 6.29 7.62 -17.86
C ALA A 41 5.59 7.32 -19.18
N GLU A 42 5.62 6.07 -19.62
CA GLU A 42 5.02 5.67 -20.87
C GLU A 42 3.54 5.32 -20.72
N VAL A 43 3.13 4.96 -19.52
CA VAL A 43 1.75 4.58 -19.22
C VAL A 43 1.10 5.71 -18.44
N GLU A 44 0.19 6.41 -19.07
CA GLU A 44 -0.42 7.60 -18.47
C GLU A 44 -1.20 7.29 -17.20
N ALA A 45 -1.85 6.13 -17.13
CA ALA A 45 -2.64 5.77 -15.98
C ALA A 45 -1.76 5.44 -14.76
N ARG A 46 -0.53 5.00 -14.98
CA ARG A 46 0.37 4.62 -13.89
C ARG A 46 1.30 5.78 -13.58
N LYS A 47 1.05 6.43 -12.46
CA LYS A 47 1.79 7.63 -12.06
C LYS A 47 2.94 7.33 -11.09
N GLY A 48 2.98 6.16 -10.52
CA GLY A 48 3.99 5.77 -9.57
C GLY A 48 3.71 4.41 -9.00
N ASP A 49 4.47 4.04 -7.98
CA ASP A 49 4.30 2.80 -7.25
C ASP A 49 4.24 3.08 -5.75
N LEU A 50 3.53 2.24 -5.03
CA LEU A 50 3.52 2.26 -3.57
C LEU A 50 4.08 0.94 -3.07
N GLY A 51 5.19 1.00 -2.33
CA GLY A 51 5.74 -0.14 -1.64
C GLY A 51 5.14 -0.23 -0.25
N VAL A 52 4.66 -1.41 0.11
CA VAL A 52 4.14 -1.70 1.45
C VAL A 52 5.02 -2.80 2.03
N ARG A 53 5.65 -2.51 3.16
CA ARG A 53 6.54 -3.45 3.82
C ARG A 53 6.06 -3.69 5.24
N ARG A 54 6.07 -4.95 5.64
CA ARG A 54 5.83 -5.29 7.03
C ARG A 54 7.17 -5.63 7.68
N PRO A 55 7.73 -4.74 8.51
CA PRO A 55 9.07 -4.95 9.07
C PRO A 55 9.21 -6.25 9.86
N ARG A 56 8.15 -6.64 10.54
CA ARG A 56 8.18 -7.82 11.39
C ARG A 56 8.50 -9.10 10.62
N THR A 57 7.97 -9.22 9.40
CA THR A 57 8.18 -10.41 8.57
C THR A 57 9.03 -10.12 7.36
N ASP A 58 9.37 -8.85 7.15
CA ASP A 58 10.13 -8.38 5.99
C ASP A 58 9.39 -8.60 4.66
N ALA A 59 8.10 -8.85 4.72
CA ALA A 59 7.29 -9.03 3.52
C ALA A 59 7.06 -7.70 2.84
N VAL A 60 7.15 -7.67 1.53
CA VAL A 60 7.01 -6.47 0.71
C VAL A 60 6.05 -6.73 -0.43
N ALA A 61 5.19 -5.76 -0.72
CA ALA A 61 4.36 -5.77 -1.92
C ALA A 61 4.42 -4.39 -2.55
N VAL A 62 4.32 -4.34 -3.88
CA VAL A 62 4.34 -3.09 -4.62
C VAL A 62 3.05 -2.99 -5.41
N TYR A 63 2.39 -1.84 -5.30
CA TYR A 63 1.10 -1.60 -5.96
C TYR A 63 1.22 -0.41 -6.89
N PRO A 64 0.63 -0.47 -8.09
CA PRO A 64 0.65 0.69 -8.98
C PRO A 64 -0.24 1.80 -8.44
N LEU A 65 0.22 3.03 -8.61
CA LEU A 65 -0.55 4.23 -8.26
C LEU A 65 -0.88 5.00 -9.53
N GLY A 66 -2.03 5.63 -9.54
CA GLY A 66 -2.46 6.44 -10.66
C GLY A 66 -3.95 6.33 -10.90
N ASP A 67 -4.36 6.77 -12.09
CA ASP A 67 -5.77 6.78 -12.45
C ASP A 67 -6.31 5.35 -12.53
N GLY A 68 -7.43 5.11 -11.88
CA GLY A 68 -8.06 3.79 -11.88
C GLY A 68 -7.39 2.76 -10.99
N SER A 69 -6.35 3.13 -10.27
CA SER A 69 -5.68 2.22 -9.35
C SER A 69 -6.51 2.04 -8.08
N ASP A 70 -6.68 0.78 -7.66
CA ASP A 70 -7.31 0.47 -6.39
C ASP A 70 -6.35 -0.37 -5.57
N TRP A 71 -5.25 0.26 -5.17
CA TRP A 71 -4.21 -0.44 -4.44
C TRP A 71 -4.69 -0.93 -3.07
N VAL A 72 -5.66 -0.24 -2.46
CA VAL A 72 -6.17 -0.66 -1.15
C VAL A 72 -6.88 -2.00 -1.25
N ALA A 73 -7.67 -2.21 -2.31
CA ALA A 73 -8.33 -3.49 -2.51
C ALA A 73 -7.30 -4.60 -2.75
N SER A 74 -6.25 -4.31 -3.51
CA SER A 74 -5.17 -5.27 -3.73
C SER A 74 -4.44 -5.59 -2.43
N PHE A 75 -4.17 -4.57 -1.61
CA PHE A 75 -3.56 -4.76 -0.31
C PHE A 75 -4.44 -5.65 0.60
N ALA A 76 -5.75 -5.38 0.63
CA ALA A 76 -6.67 -6.18 1.44
C ALA A 76 -6.67 -7.64 0.98
N ALA A 77 -6.64 -7.89 -0.32
CA ALA A 77 -6.58 -9.24 -0.85
C ALA A 77 -5.27 -9.93 -0.46
N ASP A 78 -4.16 -9.21 -0.48
CA ASP A 78 -2.88 -9.75 -0.08
C ASP A 78 -2.84 -10.09 1.42
N LEU A 79 -3.48 -9.27 2.25
CA LEU A 79 -3.61 -9.60 3.67
C LEU A 79 -4.38 -10.91 3.86
N ALA A 80 -5.48 -11.06 3.13
CA ALA A 80 -6.31 -12.27 3.23
C ALA A 80 -5.57 -13.50 2.73
N SER A 81 -4.67 -13.34 1.76
CA SER A 81 -3.91 -14.46 1.19
C SER A 81 -2.72 -14.88 2.05
N GLY A 82 -2.37 -14.10 3.07
CA GLY A 82 -1.22 -14.39 3.91
C GLY A 82 0.09 -13.85 3.40
N ARG A 83 0.06 -12.96 2.38
CA ARG A 83 1.28 -12.42 1.79
C ARG A 83 2.18 -11.71 2.81
N PHE A 84 1.58 -11.04 3.78
CA PHE A 84 2.32 -10.32 4.82
C PHE A 84 2.54 -11.15 6.08
N GLY A 85 2.26 -12.45 6.04
CA GLY A 85 2.41 -13.32 7.17
C GLY A 85 1.19 -13.35 8.05
N GLY A 86 1.32 -13.91 9.23
CA GLY A 86 0.23 -14.02 10.17
C GLY A 86 -0.08 -12.71 10.87
N ARG A 87 -1.16 -12.71 11.62
CA ARG A 87 -1.58 -11.55 12.39
C ARG A 87 -0.51 -11.11 13.38
N SER A 88 -0.50 -9.82 13.69
CA SER A 88 0.56 -9.24 14.51
C SER A 88 0.54 -9.73 15.96
N ARG A 89 -0.55 -10.27 16.41
CA ARG A 89 -0.68 -10.65 17.81
C ARG A 89 0.04 -11.92 18.20
N CYS A 90 0.49 -12.69 17.32
CA CYS A 90 1.07 -14.00 17.65
C CYS A 90 2.29 -13.95 18.54
#